data_655e699eff5ccf571e36473c53c6cadf
#
_entry.id   655e699eff5ccf571e36473c53c6cadf
#
_cell.length_a   1.000
_cell.length_b   1.000
_cell.length_c   1.000
_cell.angle_alpha   90.00
_cell.angle_beta   90.00
_cell.angle_gamma   90.00
#
_symmetry.space_group_name_H-M   'P 1'
#
loop_
_entity.id
_entity.type
_entity.pdbx_description
1 polymer ?
#
loop_
_entity_poly.entity_id
_entity_poly.type
_entity_poly.pdbx_seq_one_letter_code
_entity_poly.pdbx_strand_id
1 'polypeptide(L)'
;MTAITASLADSPAAQIAGHAAAIRRYDLDWLRIAAFGLLILYHMGMFYVPWDWHVKSIHAGPEIRPLMLLTSPWRLTLLFLISGVATRYMADRLAATSGAGWLLLRARSARLLLPLAFGMLVIVPPQTWCEIVAKLGWTGSVADFYGHYVTGYDGWRPGGRLLIVPTWNHLWFVAYLWVYTMLAIALRPLLRLAARRGLGAAAQVLLTPLGIVLLPGLLLVGLRVVMRPFFPETHALIDDWYLHAEYAAVFLFGYAIARADEIWDAIETLRWPALAAGLACYGWLVWQMQAGLPRGPLGAVVWGIDQWAWIVALLGFARRRLDVDHPWRRYLADAVFPFYILHQTVIVVTGHALTPLALPAAAEAGIILAATVAVCLAGYETVRRLRWLRPFFGLKPA
;
A
#
# COMPACT_ATOMS: atom_id res chain seq x y z
N MET A 1 -63.09 21.40 3.98
CA MET A 1 -61.77 21.86 3.49
C MET A 1 -60.69 21.11 4.30
N THR A 2 -60.28 19.99 3.82
CA THR A 2 -59.24 19.16 4.48
C THR A 2 -58.03 19.12 3.52
N ALA A 3 -56.96 19.79 3.93
CA ALA A 3 -55.75 19.90 3.15
C ALA A 3 -54.97 18.58 3.22
N ILE A 4 -54.71 17.99 2.04
CA ILE A 4 -53.83 16.85 1.85
C ILE A 4 -52.38 17.37 1.85
N THR A 5 -51.69 17.22 2.97
CA THR A 5 -50.21 17.35 3.02
C THR A 5 -49.61 16.03 2.47
N ALA A 6 -49.39 15.98 1.16
CA ALA A 6 -48.59 14.92 0.56
C ALA A 6 -47.14 15.08 1.02
N SER A 7 -46.64 14.05 1.68
CA SER A 7 -45.24 13.95 2.15
C SER A 7 -44.29 13.95 0.94
N LEU A 8 -43.41 14.94 0.89
CA LEU A 8 -42.31 15.06 -0.07
C LEU A 8 -41.20 13.96 0.13
N ALA A 9 -41.44 13.00 1.03
CA ALA A 9 -40.51 11.93 1.36
C ALA A 9 -40.53 10.75 0.36
N ASP A 10 -41.54 10.64 -0.52
CA ASP A 10 -41.73 9.50 -1.42
C ASP A 10 -41.43 9.78 -2.90
N SER A 11 -40.61 10.81 -3.21
CA SER A 11 -40.22 11.00 -4.60
C SER A 11 -39.20 9.91 -5.03
N PRO A 12 -39.32 9.36 -6.25
CA PRO A 12 -38.33 8.44 -6.78
C PRO A 12 -36.89 8.98 -6.73
N ALA A 13 -36.74 10.30 -6.79
CA ALA A 13 -35.44 10.98 -6.64
C ALA A 13 -34.91 10.91 -5.20
N ALA A 14 -35.76 10.94 -4.16
CA ALA A 14 -35.34 10.76 -2.78
C ALA A 14 -35.01 9.30 -2.45
N GLN A 15 -35.71 8.35 -3.06
CA GLN A 15 -35.37 6.93 -2.96
C GLN A 15 -34.08 6.60 -3.71
N ILE A 16 -33.84 7.16 -4.90
CA ILE A 16 -32.57 7.04 -5.64
C ILE A 16 -31.43 7.72 -4.88
N ALA A 17 -31.68 8.86 -4.26
CA ALA A 17 -30.69 9.55 -3.38
C ALA A 17 -30.41 8.77 -2.08
N GLY A 18 -31.40 8.11 -1.50
CA GLY A 18 -31.27 7.23 -0.33
C GLY A 18 -30.49 5.95 -0.62
N HIS A 19 -30.65 5.36 -1.81
CA HIS A 19 -29.84 4.22 -2.27
C HIS A 19 -28.42 4.60 -2.72
N ALA A 20 -28.17 5.89 -2.99
CA ALA A 20 -26.86 6.43 -3.31
C ALA A 20 -26.06 6.87 -2.08
N ALA A 21 -26.60 6.71 -0.87
CA ALA A 21 -25.77 6.75 0.34
C ALA A 21 -24.73 5.63 0.22
N ALA A 22 -23.54 5.99 -0.20
CA ALA A 22 -22.47 5.06 -0.51
C ALA A 22 -22.29 4.11 0.67
N ILE A 23 -22.70 2.86 0.51
CA ILE A 23 -22.44 1.79 1.48
C ILE A 23 -20.94 1.84 1.76
N ARG A 24 -20.59 2.25 2.95
CA ARG A 24 -19.18 2.35 3.34
C ARG A 24 -18.66 0.93 3.59
N ARG A 25 -17.61 0.56 2.92
CA ARG A 25 -16.95 -0.74 3.03
C ARG A 25 -16.03 -0.71 4.25
N TYR A 26 -16.58 -1.06 5.42
CA TYR A 26 -15.82 -1.11 6.68
C TYR A 26 -14.76 -2.20 6.67
N ASP A 27 -15.02 -3.31 6.01
CA ASP A 27 -14.10 -4.40 5.77
C ASP A 27 -12.78 -3.96 5.12
N LEU A 28 -12.86 -3.09 4.11
CA LEU A 28 -11.67 -2.55 3.44
C LEU A 28 -10.91 -1.53 4.30
N ASP A 29 -11.63 -0.77 5.16
CA ASP A 29 -10.98 0.10 6.14
C ASP A 29 -10.16 -0.74 7.13
N TRP A 30 -10.72 -1.85 7.67
CA TRP A 30 -10.02 -2.75 8.59
C TRP A 30 -8.85 -3.47 7.94
N LEU A 31 -9.01 -3.95 6.70
CA LEU A 31 -7.90 -4.56 5.95
C LEU A 31 -6.76 -3.58 5.73
N ARG A 32 -7.08 -2.33 5.40
CA ARG A 32 -6.06 -1.31 5.22
C ARG A 32 -5.30 -1.04 6.53
N ILE A 33 -6.02 -0.92 7.65
CA ILE A 33 -5.42 -0.75 8.97
C ILE A 33 -4.48 -1.92 9.29
N ALA A 34 -4.94 -3.16 9.11
CA ALA A 34 -4.15 -4.36 9.36
C ALA A 34 -2.92 -4.44 8.43
N ALA A 35 -3.08 -4.17 7.13
CA ALA A 35 -1.99 -4.21 6.16
C ALA A 35 -0.90 -3.16 6.47
N PHE A 36 -1.28 -1.96 6.93
CA PHE A 36 -0.30 -0.97 7.39
C PHE A 36 0.35 -1.35 8.72
N GLY A 37 -0.37 -1.98 9.64
CA GLY A 37 0.23 -2.58 10.84
C GLY A 37 1.30 -3.62 10.48
N LEU A 38 0.99 -4.52 9.55
CA LEU A 38 1.94 -5.49 9.01
C LEU A 38 3.12 -4.83 8.26
N LEU A 39 2.90 -3.69 7.60
CA LEU A 39 3.97 -2.93 6.96
C LEU A 39 4.99 -2.40 7.98
N ILE A 40 4.52 -1.90 9.12
CA ILE A 40 5.39 -1.46 10.22
C ILE A 40 6.23 -2.63 10.74
N LEU A 41 5.60 -3.77 11.02
CA LEU A 41 6.29 -4.99 11.46
C LEU A 41 7.28 -5.49 10.42
N TYR A 42 6.95 -5.39 9.13
CA TYR A 42 7.85 -5.74 8.04
C TYR A 42 9.09 -4.84 8.01
N HIS A 43 8.94 -3.52 8.17
CA HIS A 43 10.09 -2.62 8.22
C HIS A 43 10.95 -2.84 9.47
N MET A 44 10.34 -3.24 10.59
CA MET A 44 11.13 -3.76 11.73
C MET A 44 11.89 -5.03 11.35
N GLY A 45 11.26 -5.97 10.64
CA GLY A 45 11.91 -7.16 10.13
C GLY A 45 13.06 -6.85 9.16
N MET A 46 12.99 -5.75 8.41
CA MET A 46 14.09 -5.28 7.55
C MET A 46 15.35 -4.92 8.33
N PHE A 47 15.25 -4.54 9.58
CA PHE A 47 16.39 -4.32 10.46
C PHE A 47 17.09 -5.62 10.85
N TYR A 48 16.37 -6.75 10.92
CA TYR A 48 16.87 -8.07 11.35
C TYR A 48 17.15 -9.06 10.21
N VAL A 49 16.54 -8.91 9.01
CA VAL A 49 16.79 -9.80 7.88
C VAL A 49 18.10 -9.41 7.19
N PRO A 50 18.90 -10.34 6.62
CA PRO A 50 20.21 -10.02 6.02
C PRO A 50 20.11 -9.40 4.62
N TRP A 51 19.00 -8.74 4.30
CA TRP A 51 18.85 -7.97 3.06
C TRP A 51 19.40 -6.55 3.24
N ASP A 52 19.83 -5.90 2.15
CA ASP A 52 20.29 -4.53 2.25
C ASP A 52 19.18 -3.59 2.75
N TRP A 53 19.54 -2.74 3.70
CA TRP A 53 18.66 -1.73 4.28
C TRP A 53 19.49 -0.62 4.94
N HIS A 54 18.86 0.45 5.39
CA HIS A 54 19.51 1.64 5.93
C HIS A 54 20.51 1.33 7.06
N VAL A 55 20.05 0.65 8.07
CA VAL A 55 20.83 0.22 9.24
C VAL A 55 20.50 -1.22 9.60
N LYS A 56 21.39 -1.92 10.29
CA LYS A 56 21.22 -3.34 10.64
C LYS A 56 21.47 -3.59 12.10
N SER A 57 20.66 -4.49 12.70
CA SER A 57 20.94 -5.07 14.00
C SER A 57 22.17 -5.97 13.92
N ILE A 58 22.90 -6.07 15.06
CA ILE A 58 23.93 -7.09 15.25
C ILE A 58 23.36 -8.50 15.24
N HIS A 59 22.04 -8.65 15.44
CA HIS A 59 21.30 -9.91 15.39
C HIS A 59 20.70 -10.21 14.03
N ALA A 60 21.10 -9.49 12.96
CA ALA A 60 20.56 -9.73 11.63
C ALA A 60 20.97 -11.11 11.12
N GLY A 61 19.99 -11.95 10.79
CA GLY A 61 20.21 -13.33 10.37
C GLY A 61 19.14 -13.86 9.42
N PRO A 62 19.40 -15.06 8.82
CA PRO A 62 18.46 -15.68 7.87
C PRO A 62 17.19 -16.23 8.51
N GLU A 63 17.15 -16.37 9.82
CA GLU A 63 16.08 -17.03 10.60
C GLU A 63 14.75 -16.29 10.46
N ILE A 64 14.79 -14.97 10.26
CA ILE A 64 13.59 -14.14 10.10
C ILE A 64 13.02 -14.16 8.65
N ARG A 65 13.77 -14.70 7.68
CA ARG A 65 13.34 -14.73 6.26
C ARG A 65 11.96 -15.38 6.06
N PRO A 66 11.59 -16.51 6.70
CA PRO A 66 10.25 -17.08 6.55
C PRO A 66 9.15 -16.11 6.96
N LEU A 67 9.33 -15.43 8.10
CA LEU A 67 8.36 -14.43 8.57
C LEU A 67 8.21 -13.25 7.60
N MET A 68 9.33 -12.79 7.03
CA MET A 68 9.31 -11.74 6.01
C MET A 68 8.56 -12.20 4.76
N LEU A 69 8.77 -13.45 4.35
CA LEU A 69 8.17 -14.05 3.16
C LEU A 69 6.64 -14.19 3.30
N LEU A 70 6.12 -14.40 4.52
CA LEU A 70 4.68 -14.54 4.76
C LEU A 70 3.87 -13.35 4.23
N THR A 71 4.40 -12.14 4.29
CA THR A 71 3.67 -10.93 3.89
C THR A 71 4.26 -10.22 2.68
N SER A 72 5.50 -10.54 2.31
CA SER A 72 6.21 -9.87 1.22
C SER A 72 5.49 -9.94 -0.13
N PRO A 73 4.91 -11.07 -0.55
CA PRO A 73 4.32 -11.18 -1.88
C PRO A 73 3.09 -10.31 -2.08
N TRP A 74 2.21 -10.22 -1.09
CA TRP A 74 0.84 -9.71 -1.28
C TRP A 74 0.53 -8.37 -0.60
N ARG A 75 1.28 -7.98 0.43
CA ARG A 75 0.92 -6.84 1.28
C ARG A 75 0.74 -5.52 0.51
N LEU A 76 1.72 -5.16 -0.33
CA LEU A 76 1.66 -3.92 -1.12
C LEU A 76 0.63 -4.02 -2.24
N THR A 77 0.56 -5.16 -2.90
CA THR A 77 -0.42 -5.45 -3.95
C THR A 77 -1.86 -5.31 -3.43
N LEU A 78 -2.14 -5.81 -2.23
CA LEU A 78 -3.42 -5.62 -1.53
C LEU A 78 -3.70 -4.13 -1.27
N LEU A 79 -2.71 -3.36 -0.82
CA LEU A 79 -2.87 -1.92 -0.57
C LEU A 79 -3.17 -1.14 -1.85
N PHE A 80 -2.56 -1.50 -2.99
CA PHE A 80 -2.89 -0.90 -4.28
C PHE A 80 -4.31 -1.27 -4.74
N LEU A 81 -4.74 -2.51 -4.56
CA LEU A 81 -6.11 -2.94 -4.85
C LEU A 81 -7.13 -2.12 -4.05
N ILE A 82 -6.98 -2.06 -2.73
CA ILE A 82 -7.87 -1.28 -1.84
C ILE A 82 -7.86 0.20 -2.23
N SER A 83 -6.70 0.73 -2.63
CA SER A 83 -6.58 2.13 -3.07
C SER A 83 -7.31 2.37 -4.39
N GLY A 84 -7.34 1.41 -5.30
CA GLY A 84 -8.14 1.43 -6.52
C GLY A 84 -9.64 1.51 -6.21
N VAL A 85 -10.13 0.64 -5.34
CA VAL A 85 -11.52 0.65 -4.86
C VAL A 85 -11.88 2.01 -4.24
N ALA A 86 -11.05 2.52 -3.34
CA ALA A 86 -11.26 3.82 -2.69
C ALA A 86 -11.27 4.98 -3.69
N THR A 87 -10.43 4.91 -4.73
CA THR A 87 -10.37 5.92 -5.80
C THR A 87 -11.66 5.90 -6.62
N ARG A 88 -12.23 4.74 -6.91
CA ARG A 88 -13.53 4.63 -7.59
C ARG A 88 -14.65 5.26 -6.77
N TYR A 89 -14.78 4.94 -5.48
CA TYR A 89 -15.78 5.56 -4.63
C TYR A 89 -15.64 7.09 -4.57
N MET A 90 -14.42 7.61 -4.54
CA MET A 90 -14.18 9.04 -4.59
C MET A 90 -14.58 9.65 -5.94
N ALA A 91 -14.26 8.98 -7.05
CA ALA A 91 -14.64 9.40 -8.39
C ALA A 91 -16.17 9.41 -8.60
N ASP A 92 -16.87 8.43 -8.01
CA ASP A 92 -18.34 8.34 -8.09
C ASP A 92 -19.01 9.47 -7.30
N ARG A 93 -18.49 9.83 -6.11
CA ARG A 93 -19.00 10.97 -5.33
C ARG A 93 -18.90 12.30 -6.06
N LEU A 94 -17.88 12.46 -6.89
CA LEU A 94 -17.65 13.67 -7.68
C LEU A 94 -18.35 13.62 -9.05
N ALA A 95 -18.93 12.48 -9.44
CA ALA A 95 -19.39 12.25 -10.81
C ALA A 95 -20.50 13.21 -11.28
N ALA A 96 -21.33 13.67 -10.36
CA ALA A 96 -22.40 14.63 -10.64
C ALA A 96 -21.91 16.11 -10.70
N THR A 97 -20.67 16.38 -10.31
CA THR A 97 -20.11 17.72 -10.28
C THR A 97 -19.46 18.05 -11.63
N SER A 98 -19.70 19.25 -12.16
CA SER A 98 -18.97 19.74 -13.33
C SER A 98 -17.47 19.74 -13.06
N GLY A 99 -16.66 19.26 -14.02
CA GLY A 99 -15.22 19.17 -13.83
C GLY A 99 -14.76 18.04 -12.87
N ALA A 100 -15.57 17.01 -12.64
CA ALA A 100 -15.29 15.90 -11.73
C ALA A 100 -13.87 15.32 -11.84
N GLY A 101 -13.34 15.20 -13.06
CA GLY A 101 -11.96 14.71 -13.29
C GLY A 101 -10.92 15.64 -12.70
N TRP A 102 -11.07 16.95 -12.93
CA TRP A 102 -10.18 17.97 -12.38
C TRP A 102 -10.26 18.06 -10.86
N LEU A 103 -11.46 17.99 -10.30
CA LEU A 103 -11.65 17.99 -8.84
C LEU A 103 -11.00 16.77 -8.19
N LEU A 104 -11.13 15.58 -8.81
CA LEU A 104 -10.48 14.37 -8.34
C LEU A 104 -8.96 14.50 -8.43
N LEU A 105 -8.43 14.98 -9.57
CA LEU A 105 -7.01 15.25 -9.76
C LEU A 105 -6.48 16.18 -8.66
N ARG A 106 -7.09 17.35 -8.48
CA ARG A 106 -6.67 18.33 -7.48
C ARG A 106 -6.69 17.77 -6.06
N ALA A 107 -7.79 17.11 -5.69
CA ALA A 107 -7.96 16.54 -4.35
C ALA A 107 -6.94 15.42 -4.07
N ARG A 108 -6.63 14.57 -5.07
CA ARG A 108 -5.65 13.49 -4.91
C ARG A 108 -4.23 14.03 -4.93
N SER A 109 -3.91 15.00 -5.80
CA SER A 109 -2.58 15.63 -5.84
C SER A 109 -2.27 16.33 -4.52
N ALA A 110 -3.18 17.13 -3.98
CA ALA A 110 -2.99 17.78 -2.69
C ALA A 110 -2.79 16.78 -1.55
N ARG A 111 -3.54 15.65 -1.57
CA ARG A 111 -3.47 14.64 -0.51
C ARG A 111 -2.26 13.73 -0.59
N LEU A 112 -1.64 13.56 -1.77
CA LEU A 112 -0.53 12.63 -1.97
C LEU A 112 0.80 13.36 -2.17
N LEU A 113 0.85 14.38 -3.04
CA LEU A 113 2.11 15.03 -3.38
C LEU A 113 2.62 15.97 -2.28
N LEU A 114 1.73 16.66 -1.56
CA LEU A 114 2.16 17.52 -0.47
C LEU A 114 2.78 16.72 0.70
N PRO A 115 2.15 15.63 1.19
CA PRO A 115 2.81 14.73 2.14
C PRO A 115 4.08 14.07 1.62
N LEU A 116 4.14 13.73 0.34
CA LEU A 116 5.33 13.16 -0.29
C LEU A 116 6.50 14.16 -0.24
N ALA A 117 6.28 15.39 -0.70
CA ALA A 117 7.31 16.42 -0.70
C ALA A 117 7.77 16.76 0.74
N PHE A 118 6.83 16.91 1.67
CA PHE A 118 7.14 17.12 3.09
C PHE A 118 7.91 15.93 3.67
N GLY A 119 7.47 14.72 3.37
CA GLY A 119 8.14 13.50 3.81
C GLY A 119 9.57 13.40 3.31
N MET A 120 9.80 13.66 2.02
CA MET A 120 11.14 13.65 1.42
C MET A 120 12.09 14.70 2.05
N LEU A 121 11.56 15.87 2.38
CA LEU A 121 12.41 16.97 2.87
C LEU A 121 12.54 17.01 4.39
N VAL A 122 11.61 16.45 5.15
CA VAL A 122 11.58 16.60 6.62
C VAL A 122 11.66 15.26 7.35
N ILE A 123 10.94 14.23 6.86
CA ILE A 123 10.80 12.97 7.60
C ILE A 123 11.88 11.96 7.21
N VAL A 124 12.23 11.88 5.93
CA VAL A 124 13.20 10.91 5.39
C VAL A 124 14.67 11.26 5.69
N PRO A 125 15.11 12.55 5.73
CA PRO A 125 16.53 12.87 5.94
C PRO A 125 17.19 12.17 7.13
N PRO A 126 16.57 12.01 8.32
CA PRO A 126 17.17 11.27 9.42
C PRO A 126 17.48 9.80 9.10
N GLN A 127 16.70 9.15 8.21
CA GLN A 127 16.98 7.77 7.76
C GLN A 127 18.29 7.75 6.95
N THR A 128 18.41 8.66 5.99
CA THR A 128 19.60 8.81 5.14
C THR A 128 20.83 9.19 5.97
N TRP A 129 20.67 10.05 6.95
CA TRP A 129 21.73 10.37 7.92
C TRP A 129 22.24 9.12 8.61
N CYS A 130 21.35 8.33 9.24
CA CYS A 130 21.72 7.10 9.91
C CYS A 130 22.41 6.10 8.95
N GLU A 131 21.94 6.03 7.70
CA GLU A 131 22.51 5.15 6.69
C GLU A 131 23.95 5.53 6.33
N ILE A 132 24.23 6.81 6.05
CA ILE A 132 25.59 7.25 5.68
C ILE A 132 26.55 7.21 6.87
N VAL A 133 26.06 7.46 8.09
CA VAL A 133 26.85 7.27 9.30
C VAL A 133 27.22 5.80 9.48
N ALA A 134 26.23 4.89 9.38
CA ALA A 134 26.45 3.46 9.61
C ALA A 134 27.27 2.78 8.50
N LYS A 135 27.06 3.16 7.23
CA LYS A 135 27.69 2.46 6.09
C LYS A 135 28.93 3.15 5.55
N LEU A 136 29.07 4.47 5.70
CA LEU A 136 30.17 5.28 5.14
C LEU A 136 31.04 5.93 6.20
N GLY A 137 30.67 5.84 7.50
CA GLY A 137 31.41 6.51 8.57
C GLY A 137 31.35 8.03 8.48
N TRP A 138 30.25 8.61 8.00
CA TRP A 138 30.08 10.06 7.89
C TRP A 138 30.26 10.76 9.23
N THR A 139 31.13 11.77 9.26
CA THR A 139 31.49 12.54 10.47
C THR A 139 31.19 14.05 10.35
N GLY A 140 30.63 14.50 9.23
CA GLY A 140 30.24 15.89 9.01
C GLY A 140 29.07 16.33 9.90
N SER A 141 28.83 17.63 9.96
CA SER A 141 27.73 18.19 10.74
C SER A 141 26.36 17.85 10.12
N VAL A 142 25.28 17.95 10.92
CA VAL A 142 23.90 17.81 10.42
C VAL A 142 23.58 18.87 9.36
N ALA A 143 24.10 20.08 9.49
CA ALA A 143 23.92 21.17 8.52
C ALA A 143 24.57 20.83 7.17
N ASP A 144 25.82 20.32 7.19
CA ASP A 144 26.52 19.88 5.98
C ASP A 144 25.79 18.73 5.31
N PHE A 145 25.35 17.75 6.10
CA PHE A 145 24.52 16.66 5.60
C PHE A 145 23.27 17.19 4.88
N TYR A 146 22.52 18.07 5.55
CA TYR A 146 21.29 18.58 4.99
C TYR A 146 21.51 19.40 3.73
N GLY A 147 22.58 20.20 3.67
CA GLY A 147 23.03 20.91 2.48
C GLY A 147 23.29 19.95 1.30
N HIS A 148 24.07 18.90 1.53
CA HIS A 148 24.31 17.84 0.54
C HIS A 148 23.03 17.12 0.13
N TYR A 149 22.16 16.81 1.10
CA TYR A 149 20.91 16.09 0.85
C TYR A 149 19.97 16.87 -0.08
N VAL A 150 19.76 18.17 0.14
CA VAL A 150 18.82 18.97 -0.66
C VAL A 150 19.38 19.39 -2.02
N THR A 151 20.71 19.43 -2.18
CA THR A 151 21.37 19.80 -3.43
C THR A 151 21.62 18.62 -4.37
N GLY A 152 21.27 17.39 -3.96
CA GLY A 152 21.42 16.21 -4.84
C GLY A 152 22.87 15.73 -4.91
N TYR A 153 23.57 15.69 -3.78
CA TYR A 153 24.96 15.24 -3.71
C TYR A 153 25.16 13.81 -4.20
N ASP A 154 26.11 13.59 -5.09
CA ASP A 154 26.37 12.32 -5.77
C ASP A 154 27.56 11.52 -5.21
N GLY A 155 28.19 12.02 -4.14
CA GLY A 155 29.35 11.39 -3.49
C GLY A 155 29.01 10.23 -2.55
N TRP A 156 27.76 10.06 -2.14
CA TRP A 156 27.38 8.98 -1.22
C TRP A 156 27.08 7.68 -1.98
N ARG A 157 27.93 6.66 -1.75
CA ARG A 157 27.83 5.36 -2.45
C ARG A 157 27.91 4.18 -1.47
N PRO A 158 26.91 4.00 -0.58
CA PRO A 158 26.89 2.86 0.32
C PRO A 158 26.84 1.54 -0.48
N GLY A 159 27.75 0.61 -0.19
CA GLY A 159 27.87 -0.64 -0.96
C GLY A 159 28.18 -0.44 -2.45
N GLY A 160 28.80 0.69 -2.83
CA GLY A 160 29.16 1.01 -4.21
C GLY A 160 28.01 1.55 -5.09
N ARG A 161 26.78 1.62 -4.58
CA ARG A 161 25.61 2.17 -5.30
C ARG A 161 25.37 3.63 -4.94
N LEU A 162 25.08 4.44 -5.96
CA LEU A 162 24.72 5.84 -5.73
C LEU A 162 23.46 5.95 -4.88
N LEU A 163 23.55 6.68 -3.77
CA LEU A 163 22.41 7.06 -2.96
C LEU A 163 21.79 8.34 -3.54
N ILE A 164 20.69 8.20 -4.24
CA ILE A 164 19.99 9.34 -4.85
C ILE A 164 19.31 10.14 -3.75
N VAL A 165 19.63 11.43 -3.65
CA VAL A 165 19.04 12.36 -2.69
C VAL A 165 18.58 13.64 -3.42
N PRO A 166 17.50 14.30 -2.98
CA PRO A 166 16.54 13.87 -1.96
C PRO A 166 15.83 12.57 -2.34
N THR A 167 15.67 11.66 -1.39
CA THR A 167 15.03 10.36 -1.62
C THR A 167 13.66 10.29 -0.96
N TRP A 168 12.80 9.44 -1.49
CA TRP A 168 11.49 9.15 -0.89
C TRP A 168 11.46 7.89 0.00
N ASN A 169 12.49 7.05 -0.04
CA ASN A 169 12.56 5.81 0.72
C ASN A 169 11.22 5.04 0.67
N HIS A 170 10.63 4.72 1.82
CA HIS A 170 9.34 4.03 1.92
C HIS A 170 8.15 4.80 1.32
N LEU A 171 8.27 6.10 1.07
CA LEU A 171 7.18 6.92 0.52
C LEU A 171 6.96 6.73 -0.99
N TRP A 172 7.76 5.91 -1.68
CA TRP A 172 7.60 5.60 -3.10
C TRP A 172 6.18 5.12 -3.45
N PHE A 173 5.53 4.37 -2.55
CA PHE A 173 4.15 3.93 -2.71
C PHE A 173 3.18 5.09 -2.97
N VAL A 174 3.39 6.25 -2.36
CA VAL A 174 2.54 7.44 -2.54
C VAL A 174 2.71 8.02 -3.94
N ALA A 175 3.95 8.07 -4.47
CA ALA A 175 4.22 8.52 -5.82
C ALA A 175 3.53 7.63 -6.86
N TYR A 176 3.66 6.29 -6.71
CA TYR A 176 3.01 5.31 -7.57
C TYR A 176 1.49 5.40 -7.50
N LEU A 177 0.94 5.54 -6.30
CA LEU A 177 -0.48 5.70 -6.10
C LEU A 177 -1.03 6.96 -6.79
N TRP A 178 -0.25 8.05 -6.79
CA TRP A 178 -0.61 9.25 -7.52
C TRP A 178 -0.66 8.99 -9.04
N VAL A 179 0.38 8.37 -9.60
CA VAL A 179 0.44 8.02 -11.04
C VAL A 179 -0.74 7.12 -11.44
N TYR A 180 -1.04 6.07 -10.65
CA TYR A 180 -2.15 5.18 -10.96
C TYR A 180 -3.51 5.84 -10.83
N THR A 181 -3.65 6.81 -9.93
CA THR A 181 -4.85 7.64 -9.88
C THR A 181 -5.00 8.48 -11.15
N MET A 182 -3.91 9.08 -11.65
CA MET A 182 -3.93 9.82 -12.93
C MET A 182 -4.28 8.91 -14.10
N LEU A 183 -3.70 7.71 -14.13
CA LEU A 183 -4.02 6.69 -15.13
C LEU A 183 -5.50 6.31 -15.10
N ALA A 184 -6.09 6.08 -13.93
CA ALA A 184 -7.52 5.78 -13.80
C ALA A 184 -8.41 6.93 -14.28
N ILE A 185 -8.03 8.19 -14.01
CA ILE A 185 -8.75 9.37 -14.52
C ILE A 185 -8.69 9.41 -16.04
N ALA A 186 -7.51 9.21 -16.63
CA ALA A 186 -7.29 9.23 -18.07
C ALA A 186 -8.04 8.09 -18.80
N LEU A 187 -8.05 6.89 -18.21
CA LEU A 187 -8.71 5.71 -18.78
C LEU A 187 -10.24 5.71 -18.58
N ARG A 188 -10.79 6.57 -17.70
CA ARG A 188 -12.22 6.59 -17.38
C ARG A 188 -13.15 6.67 -18.60
N PRO A 189 -12.89 7.51 -19.62
CA PRO A 189 -13.72 7.54 -20.84
C PRO A 189 -13.69 6.21 -21.60
N LEU A 190 -12.52 5.60 -21.74
CA LEU A 190 -12.34 4.31 -22.42
C LEU A 190 -13.05 3.17 -21.68
N LEU A 191 -12.93 3.12 -20.36
CA LEU A 191 -13.62 2.13 -19.51
C LEU A 191 -15.14 2.27 -19.61
N ARG A 192 -15.66 3.50 -19.69
CA ARG A 192 -17.10 3.74 -19.92
C ARG A 192 -17.55 3.31 -21.32
N LEU A 193 -16.74 3.57 -22.34
CA LEU A 193 -17.02 3.17 -23.70
C LEU A 193 -17.04 1.64 -23.85
N ALA A 194 -16.04 0.95 -23.27
CA ALA A 194 -15.98 -0.51 -23.25
C ALA A 194 -17.20 -1.12 -22.55
N ALA A 195 -17.62 -0.56 -21.43
CA ALA A 195 -18.82 -1.01 -20.71
C ALA A 195 -20.12 -0.83 -21.51
N ARG A 196 -20.18 0.19 -22.39
CA ARG A 196 -21.37 0.44 -23.24
C ARG A 196 -21.43 -0.45 -24.48
N ARG A 197 -20.28 -0.87 -25.03
CA ARG A 197 -20.23 -1.64 -26.29
C ARG A 197 -20.56 -3.12 -26.13
N GLY A 198 -20.64 -3.62 -24.90
CA GLY A 198 -20.74 -5.06 -24.64
C GLY A 198 -19.44 -5.78 -25.05
N LEU A 199 -19.23 -6.91 -24.49
CA LEU A 199 -18.08 -7.77 -24.81
C LEU A 199 -18.59 -8.95 -25.62
N GLY A 200 -17.89 -9.34 -26.67
CA GLY A 200 -18.26 -10.47 -27.52
C GLY A 200 -18.40 -11.79 -26.74
N ALA A 201 -19.10 -12.77 -27.31
CA ALA A 201 -19.44 -14.04 -26.65
C ALA A 201 -18.25 -14.78 -26.02
N ALA A 202 -17.07 -14.73 -26.64
CA ALA A 202 -15.85 -15.34 -26.08
C ALA A 202 -15.40 -14.65 -24.78
N ALA A 203 -15.58 -13.34 -24.66
CA ALA A 203 -15.28 -12.60 -23.45
C ALA A 203 -16.31 -12.87 -22.35
N GLN A 204 -17.55 -13.18 -22.67
CA GLN A 204 -18.60 -13.51 -21.69
C GLN A 204 -18.29 -14.80 -20.92
N VAL A 205 -17.60 -15.77 -21.53
CA VAL A 205 -17.17 -17.01 -20.86
C VAL A 205 -16.05 -16.73 -19.85
N LEU A 206 -15.11 -15.81 -20.18
CA LEU A 206 -14.01 -15.40 -19.28
C LEU A 206 -14.47 -14.39 -18.22
N LEU A 207 -15.61 -13.76 -18.42
CA LEU A 207 -16.16 -12.70 -17.55
C LEU A 207 -17.22 -13.20 -16.58
N THR A 208 -17.27 -14.50 -16.32
CA THR A 208 -17.97 -14.99 -15.13
C THR A 208 -17.34 -14.38 -13.88
N PRO A 209 -18.08 -14.17 -12.78
CA PRO A 209 -17.52 -13.66 -11.53
C PRO A 209 -16.26 -14.43 -11.08
N LEU A 210 -16.26 -15.73 -11.23
CA LEU A 210 -15.10 -16.59 -10.94
C LEU A 210 -13.93 -16.31 -11.88
N GLY A 211 -14.16 -16.24 -13.20
CA GLY A 211 -13.12 -15.93 -14.19
C GLY A 211 -12.48 -14.57 -13.94
N ILE A 212 -13.30 -13.56 -13.61
CA ILE A 212 -12.83 -12.21 -13.27
C ILE A 212 -11.96 -12.23 -12.00
N VAL A 213 -12.31 -13.05 -10.99
CA VAL A 213 -11.48 -13.17 -9.78
C VAL A 213 -10.16 -13.88 -10.06
N LEU A 214 -10.12 -14.84 -10.98
CA LEU A 214 -8.90 -15.59 -11.29
C LEU A 214 -7.96 -14.82 -12.24
N LEU A 215 -8.49 -13.95 -13.09
CA LEU A 215 -7.73 -13.24 -14.10
C LEU A 215 -6.52 -12.45 -13.56
N PRO A 216 -6.62 -11.67 -12.46
CA PRO A 216 -5.45 -10.97 -11.91
C PRO A 216 -4.35 -11.92 -11.43
N GLY A 217 -4.71 -13.09 -10.89
CA GLY A 217 -3.75 -14.11 -10.48
C GLY A 217 -2.93 -14.62 -11.66
N LEU A 218 -3.58 -14.94 -12.77
CA LEU A 218 -2.92 -15.34 -14.01
C LEU A 218 -2.01 -14.23 -14.55
N LEU A 219 -2.49 -12.99 -14.53
CA LEU A 219 -1.71 -11.83 -14.95
C LEU A 219 -0.46 -11.65 -14.07
N LEU A 220 -0.58 -11.72 -12.74
CA LEU A 220 0.54 -11.59 -11.80
C LEU A 220 1.59 -12.67 -12.01
N VAL A 221 1.15 -13.93 -12.22
CA VAL A 221 2.05 -15.04 -12.59
C VAL A 221 2.78 -14.73 -13.90
N GLY A 222 2.03 -14.33 -14.94
CA GLY A 222 2.60 -13.99 -16.24
C GLY A 222 3.62 -12.85 -16.17
N LEU A 223 3.27 -11.74 -15.50
CA LEU A 223 4.17 -10.60 -15.32
C LEU A 223 5.45 -11.01 -14.59
N ARG A 224 5.32 -11.83 -13.54
CA ARG A 224 6.46 -12.27 -12.76
C ARG A 224 7.39 -13.20 -13.53
N VAL A 225 6.84 -14.12 -14.32
CA VAL A 225 7.64 -15.05 -15.14
C VAL A 225 8.29 -14.32 -16.31
N VAL A 226 7.57 -13.40 -16.97
CA VAL A 226 8.02 -12.79 -18.22
C VAL A 226 8.80 -11.50 -17.98
N MET A 227 8.33 -10.60 -17.11
CA MET A 227 8.93 -9.26 -16.99
C MET A 227 10.01 -9.18 -15.91
N ARG A 228 9.79 -9.80 -14.74
CA ARG A 228 10.70 -9.65 -13.61
C ARG A 228 12.17 -10.04 -13.89
N PRO A 229 12.49 -11.04 -14.72
CA PRO A 229 13.88 -11.34 -15.06
C PRO A 229 14.61 -10.22 -15.79
N PHE A 230 13.89 -9.38 -16.53
CA PHE A 230 14.45 -8.30 -17.35
C PHE A 230 14.32 -6.92 -16.68
N PHE A 231 13.36 -6.74 -15.79
CA PHE A 231 13.05 -5.49 -15.12
C PHE A 231 13.11 -5.69 -13.60
N PRO A 232 14.27 -5.42 -12.98
CA PRO A 232 14.41 -5.53 -11.52
C PRO A 232 13.55 -4.49 -10.80
N GLU A 233 13.20 -4.79 -9.57
CA GLU A 233 12.46 -3.88 -8.69
C GLU A 233 13.41 -2.75 -8.25
N THR A 234 13.10 -1.51 -8.61
CA THR A 234 13.96 -0.35 -8.33
C THR A 234 13.33 0.63 -7.35
N HIS A 235 12.00 0.65 -7.23
CA HIS A 235 11.22 1.66 -6.53
C HIS A 235 11.49 3.10 -7.02
N ALA A 236 12.03 3.23 -8.24
CA ALA A 236 12.21 4.46 -8.96
C ALA A 236 11.06 4.63 -9.98
N LEU A 237 10.46 5.82 -10.01
CA LEU A 237 9.21 6.06 -10.73
C LEU A 237 9.31 5.86 -12.26
N ILE A 238 10.51 5.95 -12.83
CA ILE A 238 10.68 6.00 -14.29
C ILE A 238 11.05 4.64 -14.89
N ASP A 239 11.76 3.80 -14.16
CA ASP A 239 12.37 2.56 -14.68
C ASP A 239 11.86 1.25 -14.03
N ASP A 240 10.89 1.34 -13.13
CA ASP A 240 10.33 0.20 -12.39
C ASP A 240 9.19 -0.50 -13.15
N TRP A 241 9.46 -0.89 -14.40
CA TRP A 241 8.43 -1.38 -15.33
C TRP A 241 7.67 -2.59 -14.83
N TYR A 242 8.34 -3.53 -14.15
CA TYR A 242 7.68 -4.72 -13.59
C TYR A 242 6.68 -4.33 -12.50
N LEU A 243 7.10 -3.53 -11.50
CA LEU A 243 6.20 -3.11 -10.43
C LEU A 243 5.10 -2.17 -10.92
N HIS A 244 5.38 -1.34 -11.93
CA HIS A 244 4.32 -0.54 -12.57
C HIS A 244 3.27 -1.42 -13.24
N ALA A 245 3.66 -2.45 -13.99
CA ALA A 245 2.73 -3.37 -14.61
C ALA A 245 1.88 -4.12 -13.57
N GLU A 246 2.54 -4.62 -12.50
CA GLU A 246 1.89 -5.34 -11.41
C GLU A 246 0.90 -4.46 -10.63
N TYR A 247 1.38 -3.36 -10.08
CA TYR A 247 0.57 -2.53 -9.17
C TYR A 247 -0.47 -1.69 -9.88
N ALA A 248 -0.19 -1.19 -11.11
CA ALA A 248 -1.20 -0.49 -11.90
C ALA A 248 -2.35 -1.43 -12.30
N ALA A 249 -2.03 -2.67 -12.72
CA ALA A 249 -3.05 -3.65 -13.09
C ALA A 249 -3.97 -3.95 -11.91
N VAL A 250 -3.41 -4.22 -10.73
CA VAL A 250 -4.19 -4.55 -9.53
C VAL A 250 -4.97 -3.32 -9.01
N PHE A 251 -4.38 -2.13 -9.07
CA PHE A 251 -5.08 -0.89 -8.74
C PHE A 251 -6.28 -0.65 -9.68
N LEU A 252 -6.10 -0.80 -11.00
CA LEU A 252 -7.17 -0.67 -12.00
C LEU A 252 -8.23 -1.76 -11.86
N PHE A 253 -7.82 -2.99 -11.51
CA PHE A 253 -8.74 -4.06 -11.17
C PHE A 253 -9.61 -3.68 -9.97
N GLY A 254 -9.02 -3.23 -8.86
CA GLY A 254 -9.76 -2.74 -7.69
C GLY A 254 -10.71 -1.59 -8.03
N TYR A 255 -10.26 -0.65 -8.88
CA TYR A 255 -11.11 0.43 -9.39
C TYR A 255 -12.32 -0.08 -10.19
N ALA A 256 -12.12 -1.11 -11.02
CA ALA A 256 -13.16 -1.68 -11.87
C ALA A 256 -14.21 -2.45 -11.07
N ILE A 257 -13.79 -3.30 -10.12
CA ILE A 257 -14.69 -4.19 -9.36
C ILE A 257 -15.40 -3.50 -8.18
N ALA A 258 -15.06 -2.23 -7.87
CA ALA A 258 -15.53 -1.54 -6.67
C ALA A 258 -17.05 -1.58 -6.45
N ARG A 259 -17.84 -1.69 -7.51
CA ARG A 259 -19.31 -1.73 -7.50
C ARG A 259 -19.90 -3.05 -8.02
N ALA A 260 -19.08 -4.06 -8.21
CA ALA A 260 -19.50 -5.35 -8.76
C ALA A 260 -19.74 -6.36 -7.64
N ASP A 261 -20.90 -6.30 -7.01
CA ASP A 261 -21.23 -7.14 -5.83
C ASP A 261 -21.09 -8.63 -6.14
N GLU A 262 -21.43 -9.09 -7.35
CA GLU A 262 -21.27 -10.47 -7.79
C GLU A 262 -19.80 -10.94 -7.73
N ILE A 263 -18.83 -10.04 -8.04
CA ILE A 263 -17.40 -10.35 -7.95
C ILE A 263 -16.98 -10.44 -6.49
N TRP A 264 -17.47 -9.55 -5.64
CA TRP A 264 -17.21 -9.60 -4.21
C TRP A 264 -17.80 -10.85 -3.56
N ASP A 265 -18.98 -11.33 -4.01
CA ASP A 265 -19.58 -12.58 -3.54
C ASP A 265 -18.74 -13.79 -3.97
N ALA A 266 -18.19 -13.77 -5.21
CA ALA A 266 -17.25 -14.79 -5.66
C ALA A 266 -15.95 -14.80 -4.84
N ILE A 267 -15.39 -13.62 -4.52
CA ILE A 267 -14.22 -13.48 -3.63
C ILE A 267 -14.52 -14.06 -2.25
N GLU A 268 -15.70 -13.75 -1.68
CA GLU A 268 -16.12 -14.32 -0.38
C GLU A 268 -16.24 -15.83 -0.43
N THR A 269 -16.81 -16.38 -1.50
CA THR A 269 -16.97 -17.83 -1.68
C THR A 269 -15.62 -18.52 -1.78
N LEU A 270 -14.65 -17.93 -2.47
CA LEU A 270 -13.32 -18.50 -2.69
C LEU A 270 -12.38 -18.36 -1.49
N ARG A 271 -12.75 -17.71 -0.38
CA ARG A 271 -11.85 -17.41 0.74
C ARG A 271 -11.11 -18.63 1.31
N TRP A 272 -11.79 -19.78 1.44
CA TRP A 272 -11.19 -21.00 1.98
C TRP A 272 -10.25 -21.70 1.00
N PRO A 273 -10.64 -21.99 -0.26
CA PRO A 273 -9.71 -22.53 -1.25
C PRO A 273 -8.52 -21.58 -1.50
N ALA A 274 -8.73 -20.27 -1.51
CA ALA A 274 -7.66 -19.30 -1.64
C ALA A 274 -6.71 -19.33 -0.45
N LEU A 275 -7.21 -19.42 0.79
CA LEU A 275 -6.37 -19.59 1.98
C LEU A 275 -5.54 -20.87 1.90
N ALA A 276 -6.15 -21.99 1.53
CA ALA A 276 -5.43 -23.26 1.39
C ALA A 276 -4.33 -23.18 0.33
N ALA A 277 -4.62 -22.55 -0.82
CA ALA A 277 -3.63 -22.33 -1.88
C ALA A 277 -2.48 -21.40 -1.40
N GLY A 278 -2.80 -20.29 -0.72
CA GLY A 278 -1.81 -19.39 -0.16
C GLY A 278 -0.89 -20.08 0.85
N LEU A 279 -1.46 -20.83 1.80
CA LEU A 279 -0.67 -21.58 2.79
C LEU A 279 0.21 -22.65 2.12
N ALA A 280 -0.29 -23.37 1.14
CA ALA A 280 0.50 -24.37 0.40
C ALA A 280 1.65 -23.72 -0.38
N CYS A 281 1.38 -22.63 -1.08
CA CYS A 281 2.40 -21.86 -1.82
C CYS A 281 3.44 -21.26 -0.86
N TYR A 282 3.00 -20.64 0.22
CA TYR A 282 3.92 -20.13 1.26
C TYR A 282 4.81 -21.24 1.83
N GLY A 283 4.23 -22.38 2.22
CA GLY A 283 4.98 -23.53 2.71
C GLY A 283 6.02 -24.02 1.70
N TRP A 284 5.65 -24.10 0.42
CA TRP A 284 6.57 -24.45 -0.66
C TRP A 284 7.70 -23.43 -0.83
N LEU A 285 7.39 -22.12 -0.81
CA LEU A 285 8.38 -21.04 -0.92
C LEU A 285 9.36 -21.05 0.25
N VAL A 286 8.89 -21.32 1.48
CA VAL A 286 9.75 -21.47 2.67
C VAL A 286 10.63 -22.71 2.54
N TRP A 287 10.08 -23.85 2.12
CA TRP A 287 10.86 -25.07 1.87
C TRP A 287 11.95 -24.84 0.82
N GLN A 288 11.59 -24.24 -0.34
CA GLN A 288 12.54 -23.92 -1.40
C GLN A 288 13.69 -23.04 -0.89
N MET A 289 13.35 -22.03 -0.11
CA MET A 289 14.33 -21.10 0.48
C MET A 289 15.27 -21.81 1.46
N GLN A 290 14.74 -22.67 2.33
CA GLN A 290 15.53 -23.43 3.33
C GLN A 290 16.40 -24.49 2.65
N ALA A 291 15.92 -25.10 1.58
CA ALA A 291 16.69 -26.06 0.78
C ALA A 291 17.78 -25.38 -0.10
N GLY A 292 17.89 -24.05 -0.06
CA GLY A 292 18.87 -23.31 -0.85
C GLY A 292 18.63 -23.38 -2.38
N LEU A 293 17.43 -23.77 -2.80
CA LEU A 293 17.12 -23.94 -4.21
C LEU A 293 16.90 -22.58 -4.91
N PRO A 294 17.38 -22.42 -6.16
CA PRO A 294 17.22 -21.16 -6.90
C PRO A 294 15.74 -20.91 -7.22
N ARG A 295 15.36 -19.63 -7.21
CA ARG A 295 14.03 -19.19 -7.61
C ARG A 295 13.91 -19.19 -9.14
N GLY A 296 13.81 -20.38 -9.74
CA GLY A 296 13.54 -20.54 -11.17
C GLY A 296 12.11 -20.17 -11.57
N PRO A 297 11.70 -20.45 -12.83
CA PRO A 297 10.34 -20.15 -13.33
C PRO A 297 9.23 -20.73 -12.46
N LEU A 298 9.39 -21.94 -11.93
CA LEU A 298 8.43 -22.56 -11.01
C LEU A 298 8.25 -21.71 -9.73
N GLY A 299 9.35 -21.23 -9.15
CA GLY A 299 9.30 -20.33 -8.00
C GLY A 299 8.57 -19.01 -8.30
N ALA A 300 8.72 -18.48 -9.52
CA ALA A 300 8.00 -17.31 -9.97
C ALA A 300 6.49 -17.58 -10.11
N VAL A 301 6.09 -18.73 -10.63
CA VAL A 301 4.70 -19.15 -10.73
C VAL A 301 4.07 -19.30 -9.33
N VAL A 302 4.73 -20.05 -8.44
CA VAL A 302 4.24 -20.25 -7.05
C VAL A 302 4.12 -18.94 -6.30
N TRP A 303 5.08 -18.03 -6.47
CA TRP A 303 5.00 -16.69 -5.87
C TRP A 303 3.77 -15.90 -6.35
N GLY A 304 3.49 -15.89 -7.65
CA GLY A 304 2.33 -15.18 -8.20
C GLY A 304 1.00 -15.77 -7.72
N ILE A 305 0.93 -17.11 -7.60
CA ILE A 305 -0.23 -17.80 -7.03
C ILE A 305 -0.37 -17.45 -5.55
N ASP A 306 0.70 -17.53 -4.77
CA ASP A 306 0.73 -17.14 -3.35
C ASP A 306 0.21 -15.72 -3.16
N GLN A 307 0.76 -14.79 -3.93
CA GLN A 307 0.40 -13.38 -3.88
C GLN A 307 -1.11 -13.15 -4.05
N TRP A 308 -1.69 -13.74 -5.09
CA TRP A 308 -3.11 -13.55 -5.38
C TRP A 308 -4.02 -14.34 -4.46
N ALA A 309 -3.63 -15.55 -4.10
CA ALA A 309 -4.39 -16.40 -3.19
C ALA A 309 -4.56 -15.75 -1.81
N TRP A 310 -3.49 -15.18 -1.23
CA TRP A 310 -3.59 -14.41 0.01
C TRP A 310 -4.52 -13.21 -0.12
N ILE A 311 -4.45 -12.46 -1.23
CA ILE A 311 -5.32 -11.30 -1.46
C ILE A 311 -6.80 -11.71 -1.49
N VAL A 312 -7.16 -12.74 -2.26
CA VAL A 312 -8.53 -13.26 -2.35
C VAL A 312 -9.02 -13.77 -0.98
N ALA A 313 -8.18 -14.53 -0.27
CA ALA A 313 -8.51 -15.02 1.07
C ALA A 313 -8.79 -13.87 2.04
N LEU A 314 -7.88 -12.90 2.14
CA LEU A 314 -8.00 -11.77 3.06
C LEU A 314 -9.20 -10.89 2.74
N LEU A 315 -9.46 -10.58 1.46
CA LEU A 315 -10.64 -9.84 1.03
C LEU A 315 -11.92 -10.60 1.36
N GLY A 316 -11.97 -11.91 1.10
CA GLY A 316 -13.16 -12.74 1.36
C GLY A 316 -13.46 -12.89 2.85
N PHE A 317 -12.45 -13.11 3.69
CA PHE A 317 -12.64 -13.15 5.15
C PHE A 317 -13.01 -11.79 5.71
N ALA A 318 -12.41 -10.71 5.23
CA ALA A 318 -12.74 -9.37 5.67
C ALA A 318 -14.19 -9.01 5.35
N ARG A 319 -14.64 -9.27 4.12
CA ARG A 319 -16.03 -9.05 3.72
C ARG A 319 -17.00 -9.79 4.66
N ARG A 320 -16.69 -11.03 5.00
CA ARG A 320 -17.53 -11.88 5.87
C ARG A 320 -17.52 -11.47 7.34
N ARG A 321 -16.40 -10.95 7.85
CA ARG A 321 -16.17 -10.81 9.30
C ARG A 321 -15.89 -9.40 9.77
N LEU A 322 -15.44 -8.49 8.89
CA LEU A 322 -14.94 -7.17 9.26
C LEU A 322 -15.82 -6.02 8.74
N ASP A 323 -16.99 -6.30 8.16
CA ASP A 323 -17.91 -5.24 7.74
C ASP A 323 -18.71 -4.68 8.93
N VAL A 324 -17.95 -4.21 9.94
CA VAL A 324 -18.47 -3.69 11.21
C VAL A 324 -17.95 -2.27 11.43
N ASP A 325 -18.89 -1.34 11.73
CA ASP A 325 -18.52 0.01 12.16
C ASP A 325 -18.21 0.00 13.68
N HIS A 326 -16.96 0.26 14.00
CA HIS A 326 -16.48 0.34 15.38
C HIS A 326 -15.86 1.74 15.63
N PRO A 327 -16.02 2.35 16.82
CA PRO A 327 -15.46 3.68 17.12
C PRO A 327 -13.97 3.81 16.81
N TRP A 328 -13.17 2.79 17.13
CA TRP A 328 -11.73 2.74 16.85
C TRP A 328 -11.41 2.72 15.36
N ARG A 329 -12.31 2.21 14.49
CA ARG A 329 -12.08 2.14 13.05
C ARG A 329 -11.79 3.52 12.45
N ARG A 330 -12.60 4.54 12.82
CA ARG A 330 -12.39 5.91 12.29
C ARG A 330 -11.06 6.46 12.73
N TYR A 331 -10.77 6.33 14.02
CA TYR A 331 -9.51 6.78 14.59
C TYR A 331 -8.31 6.15 13.92
N LEU A 332 -8.30 4.81 13.82
CA LEU A 332 -7.21 4.06 13.21
C LEU A 332 -7.11 4.32 11.70
N ALA A 333 -8.23 4.39 10.97
CA ALA A 333 -8.23 4.68 9.54
C ALA A 333 -7.68 6.08 9.20
N ASP A 334 -7.90 7.07 10.07
CA ASP A 334 -7.32 8.41 9.92
C ASP A 334 -5.83 8.42 10.34
N ALA A 335 -5.45 7.60 11.33
CA ALA A 335 -4.06 7.47 11.80
C ALA A 335 -3.14 6.74 10.81
N VAL A 336 -3.68 5.84 9.96
CA VAL A 336 -2.88 5.02 9.01
C VAL A 336 -1.85 5.83 8.24
N PHE A 337 -2.25 6.95 7.65
CA PHE A 337 -1.36 7.71 6.78
C PHE A 337 -0.27 8.50 7.54
N PRO A 338 -0.57 9.18 8.66
CA PRO A 338 0.47 9.72 9.56
C PRO A 338 1.46 8.66 10.07
N PHE A 339 0.97 7.49 10.50
CA PHE A 339 1.83 6.38 10.89
C PHE A 339 2.72 5.91 9.75
N TYR A 340 2.16 5.77 8.55
CA TYR A 340 2.91 5.40 7.36
C TYR A 340 4.05 6.38 7.07
N ILE A 341 3.83 7.69 7.21
CA ILE A 341 4.87 8.69 6.96
C ILE A 341 6.00 8.58 8.01
N LEU A 342 5.67 8.35 9.28
CA LEU A 342 6.62 8.45 10.40
C LEU A 342 7.38 7.15 10.70
N HIS A 343 6.72 5.99 10.60
CA HIS A 343 7.18 4.74 11.23
C HIS A 343 8.59 4.33 10.83
N GLN A 344 8.96 4.40 9.54
CA GLN A 344 10.27 3.93 9.10
C GLN A 344 11.39 4.81 9.63
N THR A 345 11.19 6.12 9.69
CA THR A 345 12.15 7.03 10.30
C THR A 345 12.39 6.70 11.77
N VAL A 346 11.31 6.43 12.51
CA VAL A 346 11.44 6.05 13.93
C VAL A 346 12.18 4.71 14.08
N ILE A 347 11.84 3.71 13.26
CA ILE A 347 12.52 2.41 13.28
C ILE A 347 14.01 2.57 12.99
N VAL A 348 14.37 3.31 11.93
CA VAL A 348 15.77 3.50 11.52
C VAL A 348 16.57 4.26 12.58
N VAL A 349 16.06 5.39 13.06
CA VAL A 349 16.73 6.21 14.06
C VAL A 349 16.89 5.48 15.39
N THR A 350 15.80 4.83 15.86
CA THR A 350 15.86 4.06 17.12
C THR A 350 16.79 2.87 16.97
N GLY A 351 16.72 2.11 15.87
CA GLY A 351 17.60 0.99 15.61
C GLY A 351 19.06 1.40 15.55
N HIS A 352 19.37 2.50 14.84
CA HIS A 352 20.73 3.05 14.80
C HIS A 352 21.26 3.43 16.19
N ALA A 353 20.43 4.06 17.01
CA ALA A 353 20.80 4.47 18.36
C ALA A 353 21.01 3.28 19.32
N LEU A 354 20.29 2.17 19.11
CA LEU A 354 20.39 0.98 19.96
C LEU A 354 21.54 0.04 19.56
N THR A 355 21.95 0.04 18.30
CA THR A 355 23.00 -0.87 17.79
C THR A 355 24.28 -0.87 18.63
N PRO A 356 24.84 0.29 19.10
CA PRO A 356 26.04 0.30 19.92
C PRO A 356 25.85 -0.29 21.33
N LEU A 357 24.59 -0.40 21.81
CA LEU A 357 24.29 -0.91 23.16
C LEU A 357 24.30 -2.43 23.24
N ALA A 358 24.38 -3.13 22.11
CA ALA A 358 24.42 -4.59 22.01
C ALA A 358 23.37 -5.31 22.90
N LEU A 359 22.15 -4.78 22.95
CA LEU A 359 21.05 -5.33 23.72
C LEU A 359 20.65 -6.74 23.22
N PRO A 360 20.06 -7.60 24.07
CA PRO A 360 19.43 -8.83 23.60
C PRO A 360 18.36 -8.52 22.52
N ALA A 361 18.27 -9.36 21.48
CA ALA A 361 17.40 -9.14 20.31
C ALA A 361 15.94 -8.84 20.68
N ALA A 362 15.38 -9.54 21.67
CA ALA A 362 14.00 -9.32 22.12
C ALA A 362 13.81 -7.95 22.79
N ALA A 363 14.79 -7.48 23.58
CA ALA A 363 14.76 -6.17 24.20
C ALA A 363 14.91 -5.05 23.16
N GLU A 364 15.85 -5.20 22.23
CA GLU A 364 16.04 -4.28 21.09
C GLU A 364 14.74 -4.16 20.26
N ALA A 365 14.15 -5.28 19.85
CA ALA A 365 12.91 -5.29 19.09
C ALA A 365 11.73 -4.68 19.88
N GLY A 366 11.62 -5.00 21.17
CA GLY A 366 10.59 -4.44 22.06
C GLY A 366 10.69 -2.91 22.18
N ILE A 367 11.90 -2.38 22.34
CA ILE A 367 12.14 -0.93 22.42
C ILE A 367 11.82 -0.26 21.09
N ILE A 368 12.27 -0.82 19.96
CA ILE A 368 11.97 -0.27 18.63
C ILE A 368 10.46 -0.23 18.38
N LEU A 369 9.75 -1.32 18.70
CA LEU A 369 8.30 -1.38 18.53
C LEU A 369 7.60 -0.35 19.41
N ALA A 370 7.94 -0.30 20.70
CA ALA A 370 7.34 0.63 21.65
C ALA A 370 7.59 2.10 21.26
N ALA A 371 8.83 2.44 20.88
CA ALA A 371 9.18 3.76 20.38
C ALA A 371 8.42 4.11 19.10
N THR A 372 8.31 3.17 18.15
CA THR A 372 7.58 3.38 16.90
C THR A 372 6.11 3.66 17.16
N VAL A 373 5.45 2.85 17.98
CA VAL A 373 4.04 3.06 18.32
C VAL A 373 3.84 4.38 19.07
N ALA A 374 4.67 4.67 20.08
CA ALA A 374 4.55 5.88 20.91
C ALA A 374 4.76 7.15 20.08
N VAL A 375 5.83 7.21 19.28
CA VAL A 375 6.15 8.41 18.47
C VAL A 375 5.13 8.59 17.34
N CYS A 376 4.71 7.53 16.66
CA CYS A 376 3.69 7.63 15.62
C CYS A 376 2.33 8.04 16.20
N LEU A 377 1.96 7.54 17.38
CA LEU A 377 0.73 7.94 18.08
C LEU A 377 0.80 9.41 18.51
N ALA A 378 1.89 9.83 19.16
CA ALA A 378 2.10 11.21 19.56
C ALA A 378 2.11 12.16 18.35
N GLY A 379 2.77 11.76 17.26
CA GLY A 379 2.77 12.49 15.99
C GLY A 379 1.37 12.64 15.41
N TYR A 380 0.59 11.55 15.34
CA TYR A 380 -0.80 11.62 14.88
C TYR A 380 -1.68 12.51 15.78
N GLU A 381 -1.57 12.38 17.12
CA GLU A 381 -2.31 13.23 18.04
C GLU A 381 -1.96 14.72 17.91
N THR A 382 -0.69 15.03 17.64
CA THR A 382 -0.24 16.39 17.36
C THR A 382 -0.81 16.91 16.05
N VAL A 383 -0.68 16.14 14.98
CA VAL A 383 -1.12 16.51 13.63
C VAL A 383 -2.65 16.72 13.59
N ARG A 384 -3.43 15.86 14.26
CA ARG A 384 -4.91 16.02 14.27
C ARG A 384 -5.38 17.26 15.02
N ARG A 385 -4.61 17.81 15.95
CA ARG A 385 -4.92 19.02 16.72
C ARG A 385 -4.46 20.29 16.02
N LEU A 386 -3.31 20.23 15.31
CA LEU A 386 -2.73 21.38 14.63
C LEU A 386 -3.22 21.45 13.18
N ARG A 387 -4.19 22.35 12.91
CA ARG A 387 -4.86 22.45 11.60
C ARG A 387 -3.90 22.62 10.43
N TRP A 388 -2.83 23.40 10.62
CA TRP A 388 -1.84 23.68 9.57
C TRP A 388 -0.95 22.47 9.22
N LEU A 389 -0.74 21.51 10.16
CA LEU A 389 0.01 20.27 9.89
C LEU A 389 -0.78 19.22 9.13
N ARG A 390 -2.12 19.23 9.24
CA ARG A 390 -2.96 18.16 8.66
C ARG A 390 -2.73 17.89 7.19
N PRO A 391 -2.58 18.90 6.29
CA PRO A 391 -2.33 18.64 4.87
C PRO A 391 -1.01 17.91 4.61
N PHE A 392 0.05 18.19 5.39
CA PHE A 392 1.35 17.55 5.26
C PHE A 392 1.37 16.08 5.66
N PHE A 393 0.35 15.62 6.37
CA PHE A 393 0.13 14.23 6.74
C PHE A 393 -1.12 13.63 6.07
N GLY A 394 -1.60 14.23 4.98
CA GLY A 394 -2.72 13.73 4.19
C GLY A 394 -4.06 13.71 4.92
N LEU A 395 -4.20 14.40 6.04
CA LEU A 395 -5.47 14.59 6.73
C LEU A 395 -6.28 15.71 6.07
N LYS A 396 -7.61 15.61 6.17
CA LYS A 396 -8.48 16.67 5.66
C LYS A 396 -8.23 17.96 6.43
N PRO A 397 -8.20 19.13 5.76
CA PRO A 397 -8.29 20.41 6.44
C PRO A 397 -9.49 20.41 7.41
N ALA A 398 -9.32 21.04 8.57
CA ALA A 398 -10.39 21.14 9.58
C ALA A 398 -11.37 22.26 9.22
#